data_0f31402bcd1e13dc77cfd07fa047b9b9
#
_entry.id   0f31402bcd1e13dc77cfd07fa047b9b9
#
_cell.length_a   1.000
_cell.length_b   1.000
_cell.length_c   1.000
_cell.angle_alpha   90.00
_cell.angle_beta   90.00
_cell.angle_gamma   90.00
#
_symmetry.space_group_name_H-M   'P 1'
#
loop_
_entity.id
_entity.type
_entity.pdbx_description
1 polymer ?
#
loop_
_entity_poly.entity_id
_entity_poly.type
_entity_poly.pdbx_seq_one_letter_code
_entity_poly.pdbx_strand_id
1 'polypeptide(L)'
;MDSPEVFGFDFQVNATIFLLLDNIKDIKTVCMEGASEDIELTMNDGNQIMAQAKGVVKGSSDFSHVRSKLSDAIRTLSSADNSSVEQLILITNSKNPLKEDTSKGFFYGPPVAVSYKNLSDDAKKVIDDIVERLDVSLDRDKFQIYYFMFETDNLKTRYAVIEEKIRDFINQLNLGQILSATVLMQVWQNDIFHNGSQTDTTIKVSKKEIVWPVIALTLDKHMPAEYIEDYDQGLINEVTAQYSYLINSITERYDLITKILFDYNSSNYALPIKERTRTFIKDKWQEYISVFSLESLETEVQEEVTKVILAKVIQQRYLINNISREVSL
;
A
#
# COMPACT_ATOMS: atom_id res chain seq x y z
N MET A 1 9.83 21.31 16.51
CA MET A 1 10.92 20.61 15.81
C MET A 1 10.64 19.14 15.98
N ASP A 2 10.48 18.42 14.88
CA ASP A 2 10.37 16.95 14.97
C ASP A 2 11.72 16.43 15.48
N SER A 3 11.68 15.44 16.41
CA SER A 3 12.93 14.79 16.77
C SER A 3 13.49 14.07 15.54
N PRO A 4 14.83 13.98 15.36
CA PRO A 4 15.41 13.26 14.23
C PRO A 4 14.95 11.80 14.12
N GLU A 5 14.62 11.18 15.24
CA GLU A 5 14.12 9.81 15.33
C GLU A 5 12.69 9.70 14.79
N VAL A 6 11.79 10.62 15.21
CA VAL A 6 10.41 10.67 14.70
C VAL A 6 10.40 10.94 13.21
N PHE A 7 11.24 11.85 12.74
CA PHE A 7 11.40 12.12 11.31
C PHE A 7 11.93 10.89 10.55
N GLY A 8 12.89 10.18 11.13
CA GLY A 8 13.46 8.96 10.54
C GLY A 8 12.39 7.88 10.35
N PHE A 9 11.56 7.67 11.37
CA PHE A 9 10.48 6.69 11.32
C PHE A 9 9.36 7.09 10.33
N ASP A 10 8.96 8.36 10.30
CA ASP A 10 8.03 8.90 9.31
C ASP A 10 8.58 8.73 7.87
N PHE A 11 9.88 8.94 7.68
CA PHE A 11 10.53 8.68 6.40
C PHE A 11 10.47 7.20 6.01
N GLN A 12 10.73 6.27 6.94
CA GLN A 12 10.66 4.82 6.69
C GLN A 12 9.25 4.38 6.29
N VAL A 13 8.21 4.86 6.98
CA VAL A 13 6.80 4.58 6.63
C VAL A 13 6.52 4.98 5.18
N ASN A 14 6.89 6.20 4.79
CA ASN A 14 6.64 6.71 3.45
C ASN A 14 7.54 6.05 2.38
N ALA A 15 8.77 5.69 2.73
CA ALA A 15 9.66 4.90 1.88
C ALA A 15 9.09 3.50 1.60
N THR A 16 8.48 2.89 2.61
CA THR A 16 7.79 1.60 2.47
C THR A 16 6.63 1.69 1.48
N ILE A 17 5.75 2.70 1.61
CA ILE A 17 4.65 2.94 0.66
C ILE A 17 5.20 3.15 -0.76
N PHE A 18 6.29 3.88 -0.89
CA PHE A 18 6.91 4.19 -2.18
C PHE A 18 7.39 2.92 -2.88
N LEU A 19 8.20 2.09 -2.19
CA LEU A 19 8.70 0.82 -2.72
C LEU A 19 7.59 -0.19 -2.99
N LEU A 20 6.58 -0.22 -2.12
CA LEU A 20 5.40 -1.06 -2.27
C LEU A 20 4.66 -0.76 -3.59
N LEU A 21 4.44 0.52 -3.91
CA LEU A 21 3.75 0.92 -5.13
C LEU A 21 4.56 0.63 -6.39
N ASP A 22 5.89 0.71 -6.32
CA ASP A 22 6.75 0.31 -7.44
C ASP A 22 6.67 -1.19 -7.74
N ASN A 23 6.34 -2.00 -6.74
CA ASN A 23 6.33 -3.46 -6.83
C ASN A 23 4.93 -4.08 -6.66
N ILE A 24 3.84 -3.28 -6.72
CA ILE A 24 2.50 -3.69 -6.34
C ILE A 24 1.97 -4.93 -7.07
N LYS A 25 2.40 -5.18 -8.31
CA LYS A 25 1.99 -6.35 -9.10
C LYS A 25 2.66 -7.64 -8.63
N ASP A 26 3.91 -7.55 -8.23
CA ASP A 26 4.77 -8.70 -7.97
C ASP A 26 4.99 -8.97 -6.48
N ILE A 27 4.65 -8.02 -5.61
CA ILE A 27 4.79 -8.17 -4.17
C ILE A 27 3.80 -9.21 -3.61
N LYS A 28 4.27 -9.99 -2.63
CA LYS A 28 3.47 -10.90 -1.82
C LYS A 28 3.21 -10.33 -0.42
N THR A 29 4.27 -9.87 0.24
CA THR A 29 4.19 -9.26 1.58
C THR A 29 5.22 -8.15 1.74
N VAL A 30 4.93 -7.22 2.65
CA VAL A 30 5.87 -6.20 3.13
C VAL A 30 6.00 -6.28 4.64
N CYS A 31 7.19 -5.99 5.15
CA CYS A 31 7.46 -5.80 6.56
C CYS A 31 8.28 -4.53 6.73
N MET A 32 7.85 -3.66 7.64
CA MET A 32 8.63 -2.52 8.10
C MET A 32 9.28 -2.89 9.46
N GLU A 33 10.53 -2.46 9.69
CA GLU A 33 11.32 -2.88 10.86
C GLU A 33 11.37 -4.41 10.96
N GLY A 34 11.71 -5.06 9.84
CA GLY A 34 11.84 -6.51 9.75
C GLY A 34 13.00 -7.07 10.58
N ALA A 35 13.21 -8.37 10.48
CA ALA A 35 14.27 -9.03 11.25
C ALA A 35 15.69 -8.63 10.81
N SER A 36 15.85 -8.21 9.56
CA SER A 36 17.16 -7.91 8.96
C SER A 36 17.30 -6.45 8.54
N GLU A 37 16.23 -5.83 8.03
CA GLU A 37 16.27 -4.54 7.38
C GLU A 37 15.09 -3.63 7.78
N ASP A 38 15.26 -2.30 7.57
CA ASP A 38 14.20 -1.32 7.83
C ASP A 38 12.94 -1.61 7.00
N ILE A 39 13.11 -2.13 5.78
CA ILE A 39 12.01 -2.51 4.86
C ILE A 39 12.38 -3.82 4.15
N GLU A 40 11.50 -4.80 4.28
CA GLU A 40 11.60 -6.09 3.61
C GLU A 40 10.37 -6.34 2.73
N LEU A 41 10.55 -6.50 1.41
CA LEU A 41 9.51 -6.96 0.51
C LEU A 41 9.78 -8.40 0.10
N THR A 42 8.75 -9.24 0.17
CA THR A 42 8.80 -10.59 -0.39
C THR A 42 7.95 -10.62 -1.65
N MET A 43 8.53 -11.08 -2.75
CA MET A 43 7.88 -11.15 -4.05
C MET A 43 7.12 -12.47 -4.21
N ASN A 44 6.23 -12.55 -5.20
CA ASN A 44 5.41 -13.74 -5.47
C ASN A 44 6.26 -14.98 -5.86
N ASP A 45 7.40 -14.79 -6.48
CA ASP A 45 8.36 -15.84 -6.85
C ASP A 45 9.28 -16.28 -5.70
N GLY A 46 9.17 -15.63 -4.54
CA GLY A 46 9.98 -15.89 -3.36
C GLY A 46 11.24 -15.03 -3.24
N ASN A 47 11.57 -14.24 -4.25
CA ASN A 47 12.66 -13.27 -4.17
C ASN A 47 12.35 -12.17 -3.17
N GLN A 48 13.39 -11.49 -2.70
CA GLN A 48 13.29 -10.45 -1.67
C GLN A 48 13.95 -9.15 -2.14
N ILE A 49 13.36 -8.04 -1.73
CA ILE A 49 13.97 -6.71 -1.81
C ILE A 49 14.22 -6.25 -0.38
N MET A 50 15.48 -5.92 -0.08
CA MET A 50 15.92 -5.43 1.21
C MET A 50 16.29 -3.96 1.11
N ALA A 51 15.72 -3.12 1.97
CA ALA A 51 16.00 -1.70 1.92
C ALA A 51 16.28 -1.10 3.30
N GLN A 52 17.31 -0.25 3.33
CA GLN A 52 17.65 0.63 4.45
C GLN A 52 17.20 2.05 4.16
N ALA A 53 16.31 2.58 4.99
CA ALA A 53 15.79 3.93 4.86
C ALA A 53 16.58 4.91 5.74
N LYS A 54 17.28 5.85 5.13
CA LYS A 54 18.14 6.82 5.82
C LYS A 54 17.69 8.25 5.54
N GLY A 55 16.65 8.69 6.27
CA GLY A 55 16.15 10.06 6.23
C GLY A 55 17.16 11.07 6.82
N VAL A 56 17.26 12.23 6.17
CA VAL A 56 18.09 13.38 6.60
C VAL A 56 17.17 14.57 6.82
N VAL A 57 17.17 15.12 8.03
CA VAL A 57 16.28 16.24 8.44
C VAL A 57 16.34 17.43 7.48
N LYS A 58 17.52 17.73 6.95
CA LYS A 58 17.75 18.77 5.93
C LYS A 58 18.40 18.16 4.69
N GLY A 59 17.69 17.23 4.04
CA GLY A 59 18.19 16.42 2.92
C GLY A 59 18.73 17.22 1.73
N SER A 60 18.23 18.46 1.55
CA SER A 60 18.67 19.36 0.48
C SER A 60 19.94 20.18 0.80
N SER A 61 20.36 20.28 2.07
CA SER A 61 21.42 21.20 2.49
C SER A 61 22.41 20.66 3.51
N ASP A 62 22.04 19.66 4.33
CA ASP A 62 22.93 19.07 5.33
C ASP A 62 23.44 17.70 4.90
N PHE A 63 24.70 17.65 4.52
CA PHE A 63 25.38 16.41 4.12
C PHE A 63 26.45 15.97 5.13
N SER A 64 26.40 16.49 6.37
CA SER A 64 27.44 16.22 7.39
C SER A 64 27.51 14.74 7.77
N HIS A 65 26.35 14.06 7.90
CA HIS A 65 26.22 12.68 8.36
C HIS A 65 25.90 11.66 7.25
N VAL A 66 25.82 12.06 5.98
CA VAL A 66 25.41 11.15 4.89
C VAL A 66 26.39 9.99 4.70
N ARG A 67 27.69 10.21 4.89
CA ARG A 67 28.71 9.13 4.81
C ARG A 67 28.59 8.10 5.92
N SER A 68 28.26 8.52 7.13
CA SER A 68 27.96 7.62 8.24
C SER A 68 26.73 6.79 7.93
N LYS A 69 25.63 7.43 7.54
CA LYS A 69 24.37 6.76 7.16
C LYS A 69 24.55 5.78 6.00
N LEU A 70 25.33 6.14 4.98
CA LEU A 70 25.70 5.25 3.89
C LEU A 70 26.51 4.04 4.39
N SER A 71 27.48 4.27 5.25
CA SER A 71 28.31 3.20 5.84
C SER A 71 27.48 2.22 6.67
N ASP A 72 26.55 2.73 7.48
CA ASP A 72 25.65 1.91 8.28
C ASP A 72 24.70 1.10 7.38
N ALA A 73 24.13 1.72 6.34
CA ALA A 73 23.29 1.03 5.37
C ALA A 73 24.04 -0.08 4.62
N ILE A 74 25.27 0.19 4.15
CA ILE A 74 26.09 -0.85 3.48
C ILE A 74 26.38 -2.01 4.40
N ARG A 75 26.68 -1.76 5.68
CA ARG A 75 26.93 -2.83 6.67
C ARG A 75 25.71 -3.74 6.82
N THR A 76 24.54 -3.15 7.00
CA THR A 76 23.29 -3.90 7.24
C THR A 76 22.88 -4.65 5.99
N LEU A 77 22.80 -3.98 4.83
CA LEU A 77 22.45 -4.60 3.55
C LEU A 77 23.41 -5.73 3.14
N SER A 78 24.71 -5.59 3.44
CA SER A 78 25.67 -6.68 3.20
C SER A 78 25.42 -7.90 4.07
N SER A 79 24.88 -7.71 5.28
CA SER A 79 24.51 -8.81 6.18
C SER A 79 23.26 -9.53 5.75
N ALA A 80 22.33 -8.81 5.11
CA ALA A 80 21.06 -9.34 4.60
C ALA A 80 21.22 -10.05 3.24
N ASP A 81 22.32 -9.80 2.52
CA ASP A 81 22.53 -10.34 1.17
C ASP A 81 22.66 -11.88 1.19
N ASN A 82 21.78 -12.51 0.45
CA ASN A 82 21.75 -13.96 0.25
C ASN A 82 21.21 -14.30 -1.15
N SER A 83 21.12 -15.59 -1.47
CA SER A 83 20.69 -16.03 -2.80
C SER A 83 19.23 -15.70 -3.16
N SER A 84 18.38 -15.41 -2.19
CA SER A 84 16.98 -15.02 -2.41
C SER A 84 16.80 -13.50 -2.53
N VAL A 85 17.81 -12.71 -2.19
CA VAL A 85 17.75 -11.26 -2.31
C VAL A 85 18.06 -10.84 -3.74
N GLU A 86 17.14 -10.13 -4.37
CA GLU A 86 17.26 -9.61 -5.73
C GLU A 86 17.79 -8.17 -5.75
N GLN A 87 17.40 -7.37 -4.77
CA GLN A 87 17.78 -5.96 -4.68
C GLN A 87 18.16 -5.57 -3.26
N LEU A 88 19.22 -4.76 -3.16
CA LEU A 88 19.71 -4.14 -1.95
C LEU A 88 19.62 -2.62 -2.13
N ILE A 89 18.73 -1.96 -1.38
CA ILE A 89 18.38 -0.56 -1.62
C ILE A 89 18.77 0.32 -0.43
N LEU A 90 19.60 1.33 -0.67
CA LEU A 90 19.65 2.49 0.20
C LEU A 90 18.60 3.49 -0.27
N ILE A 91 17.54 3.71 0.51
CA ILE A 91 16.55 4.73 0.21
C ILE A 91 16.80 5.99 1.06
N THR A 92 16.82 7.17 0.44
CA THR A 92 17.18 8.42 1.10
C THR A 92 16.51 9.64 0.48
N ASN A 93 16.37 10.71 1.26
CA ASN A 93 15.97 12.03 0.80
C ASN A 93 17.16 13.00 0.64
N SER A 94 18.39 12.52 0.82
CA SER A 94 19.58 13.37 0.65
C SER A 94 19.86 13.65 -0.82
N LYS A 95 20.02 14.92 -1.18
CA LYS A 95 20.43 15.33 -2.53
C LYS A 95 21.90 15.06 -2.84
N ASN A 96 22.68 14.66 -1.86
CA ASN A 96 24.05 14.20 -2.06
C ASN A 96 24.39 13.03 -1.12
N PRO A 97 23.78 11.83 -1.34
CA PRO A 97 23.91 10.69 -0.44
C PRO A 97 25.33 10.13 -0.37
N LEU A 98 26.14 10.39 -1.37
CA LEU A 98 27.53 9.94 -1.46
C LEU A 98 28.53 11.00 -0.98
N LYS A 99 28.07 12.24 -0.74
CA LYS A 99 28.91 13.40 -0.43
C LYS A 99 30.07 13.50 -1.41
N GLU A 100 29.75 13.48 -2.70
CA GLU A 100 30.66 13.66 -3.81
C GLU A 100 29.95 14.47 -4.92
N ASP A 101 30.72 15.07 -5.85
CA ASP A 101 30.18 16.10 -6.73
C ASP A 101 29.72 15.58 -8.10
N THR A 102 30.24 14.46 -8.57
CA THR A 102 30.02 13.99 -9.93
C THR A 102 28.65 13.29 -10.11
N SER A 103 28.15 12.61 -9.08
CA SER A 103 26.85 11.90 -9.12
C SER A 103 25.71 12.65 -8.44
N LYS A 104 25.98 13.75 -7.73
CA LYS A 104 24.90 14.47 -7.02
C LYS A 104 23.76 14.92 -7.93
N GLY A 105 24.04 15.17 -9.21
CA GLY A 105 23.04 15.57 -10.21
C GLY A 105 21.90 14.55 -10.38
N PHE A 106 22.12 13.27 -10.12
CA PHE A 106 21.07 12.25 -10.16
C PHE A 106 19.99 12.45 -9.10
N PHE A 107 20.34 13.08 -7.97
CA PHE A 107 19.49 13.22 -6.79
C PHE A 107 18.87 14.63 -6.65
N TYR A 108 18.80 15.42 -7.72
CA TYR A 108 18.23 16.76 -7.76
C TYR A 108 16.93 16.87 -8.55
N GLY A 109 16.26 15.78 -8.77
CA GLY A 109 15.06 15.74 -9.61
C GLY A 109 13.89 15.02 -8.94
N PRO A 110 13.03 14.45 -9.79
CA PRO A 110 11.98 13.56 -9.33
C PRO A 110 12.57 12.30 -8.67
N PRO A 111 11.74 11.47 -8.02
CA PRO A 111 12.17 10.19 -7.47
C PRO A 111 12.94 9.36 -8.51
N VAL A 112 14.06 8.79 -8.08
CA VAL A 112 14.94 8.04 -8.96
C VAL A 112 15.65 6.91 -8.23
N ALA A 113 15.74 5.74 -8.89
CA ALA A 113 16.60 4.64 -8.49
C ALA A 113 17.86 4.63 -9.36
N VAL A 114 19.03 4.71 -8.74
CA VAL A 114 20.31 4.69 -9.43
C VAL A 114 21.09 3.45 -9.00
N SER A 115 21.20 2.47 -9.90
CA SER A 115 21.99 1.26 -9.65
C SER A 115 23.50 1.60 -9.56
N TYR A 116 24.24 0.80 -8.81
CA TYR A 116 25.69 0.95 -8.66
C TYR A 116 26.40 1.10 -10.03
N LYS A 117 26.05 0.28 -11.01
CA LYS A 117 26.65 0.32 -12.36
C LYS A 117 26.51 1.67 -13.06
N ASN A 118 25.44 2.42 -12.79
CA ASN A 118 25.12 3.70 -13.41
C ASN A 118 25.73 4.91 -12.67
N LEU A 119 26.35 4.69 -11.51
CA LEU A 119 27.07 5.73 -10.79
C LEU A 119 28.37 6.11 -11.51
N SER A 120 28.86 7.31 -11.25
CA SER A 120 30.19 7.74 -11.70
C SER A 120 31.30 6.92 -11.03
N ASP A 121 32.49 6.93 -11.59
CA ASP A 121 33.65 6.20 -11.02
C ASP A 121 34.01 6.73 -9.63
N ASP A 122 33.90 8.04 -9.40
CA ASP A 122 34.13 8.63 -8.08
C ASP A 122 33.10 8.16 -7.07
N ALA A 123 31.83 8.06 -7.45
CA ALA A 123 30.75 7.55 -6.62
C ALA A 123 30.92 6.06 -6.30
N LYS A 124 31.30 5.26 -7.28
CA LYS A 124 31.62 3.83 -7.09
C LYS A 124 32.77 3.65 -6.11
N LYS A 125 33.83 4.44 -6.28
CA LYS A 125 34.96 4.43 -5.38
C LYS A 125 34.56 4.72 -3.93
N VAL A 126 33.63 5.66 -3.71
CA VAL A 126 33.12 5.96 -2.36
C VAL A 126 32.50 4.72 -1.71
N ILE A 127 31.70 3.98 -2.46
CA ILE A 127 31.05 2.76 -1.99
C ILE A 127 32.08 1.67 -1.75
N ASP A 128 33.00 1.46 -2.68
CA ASP A 128 34.04 0.44 -2.60
C ASP A 128 35.00 0.68 -1.42
N ASP A 129 35.43 1.92 -1.19
CA ASP A 129 36.24 2.30 -0.02
C ASP A 129 35.50 2.01 1.30
N ILE A 130 34.17 2.17 1.34
CA ILE A 130 33.36 1.81 2.52
C ILE A 130 33.28 0.31 2.70
N VAL A 131 33.01 -0.46 1.66
CA VAL A 131 32.93 -1.92 1.67
C VAL A 131 34.25 -2.51 2.15
N GLU A 132 35.38 -2.05 1.60
CA GLU A 132 36.72 -2.48 2.00
C GLU A 132 37.02 -2.12 3.48
N ARG A 133 36.75 -0.90 3.89
CA ARG A 133 36.99 -0.46 5.28
C ARG A 133 36.15 -1.22 6.30
N LEU A 134 34.91 -1.62 5.94
CA LEU A 134 34.01 -2.40 6.81
C LEU A 134 34.30 -3.89 6.79
N ASP A 135 35.14 -4.36 5.87
CA ASP A 135 35.42 -5.80 5.62
C ASP A 135 34.13 -6.58 5.42
N VAL A 136 33.24 -6.08 4.55
CA VAL A 136 31.94 -6.72 4.23
C VAL A 136 31.87 -7.08 2.75
N SER A 137 30.96 -8.00 2.41
CA SER A 137 30.67 -8.37 1.03
C SER A 137 29.34 -7.77 0.60
N LEU A 138 29.37 -6.83 -0.34
CA LEU A 138 28.18 -6.22 -0.96
C LEU A 138 28.10 -6.64 -2.42
N ASP A 139 26.99 -7.27 -2.82
CA ASP A 139 26.71 -7.53 -4.24
C ASP A 139 26.34 -6.24 -4.96
N ARG A 140 27.26 -5.74 -5.75
CA ARG A 140 27.14 -4.46 -6.47
C ARG A 140 26.10 -4.50 -7.58
N ASP A 141 25.84 -5.66 -8.13
CA ASP A 141 24.81 -5.82 -9.18
C ASP A 141 23.39 -5.69 -8.62
N LYS A 142 23.22 -6.02 -7.34
CA LYS A 142 21.95 -5.84 -6.61
C LYS A 142 21.81 -4.45 -5.98
N PHE A 143 22.94 -3.74 -5.73
CA PHE A 143 22.92 -2.49 -4.96
C PHE A 143 22.46 -1.30 -5.79
N GLN A 144 21.55 -0.51 -5.18
CA GLN A 144 21.09 0.75 -5.73
C GLN A 144 20.77 1.79 -4.66
N ILE A 145 20.82 3.06 -5.05
CA ILE A 145 20.40 4.18 -4.22
C ILE A 145 19.07 4.70 -4.77
N TYR A 146 18.05 4.73 -3.93
CA TYR A 146 16.75 5.26 -4.26
C TYR A 146 16.54 6.60 -3.56
N TYR A 147 16.30 7.63 -4.33
CA TYR A 147 16.08 8.99 -3.84
C TYR A 147 14.63 9.40 -4.09
N PHE A 148 14.01 10.02 -3.09
CA PHE A 148 12.84 10.86 -3.27
C PHE A 148 12.85 12.04 -2.30
N MET A 149 12.23 13.14 -2.71
CA MET A 149 12.16 14.34 -1.90
C MET A 149 11.23 14.14 -0.70
N PHE A 150 11.76 14.41 0.51
CA PHE A 150 11.01 14.34 1.76
C PHE A 150 11.57 15.42 2.70
N GLU A 151 10.86 16.54 2.82
CA GLU A 151 11.34 17.72 3.53
C GLU A 151 10.73 17.84 4.92
N THR A 152 11.47 18.43 5.87
CA THR A 152 11.04 18.53 7.28
C THR A 152 10.13 19.71 7.56
N ASP A 153 10.41 20.87 6.93
CA ASP A 153 9.90 22.16 7.43
C ASP A 153 8.48 22.49 6.96
N ASN A 154 7.94 21.72 6.01
CA ASN A 154 6.60 21.92 5.48
C ASN A 154 5.92 20.56 5.21
N LEU A 155 4.93 20.20 6.03
CA LEU A 155 4.20 18.94 5.90
C LEU A 155 3.54 18.76 4.52
N LYS A 156 3.03 19.83 3.92
CA LYS A 156 2.44 19.77 2.58
C LYS A 156 3.47 19.37 1.52
N THR A 157 4.68 19.91 1.60
CA THR A 157 5.76 19.56 0.68
C THR A 157 6.35 18.20 1.00
N ARG A 158 6.41 17.83 2.29
CA ARG A 158 6.94 16.55 2.76
C ARG A 158 6.26 15.38 2.08
N TYR A 159 4.93 15.36 2.04
CA TYR A 159 4.14 14.24 1.52
C TYR A 159 3.74 14.39 0.05
N ALA A 160 4.03 15.51 -0.60
CA ALA A 160 3.57 15.79 -1.95
C ALA A 160 3.99 14.70 -2.96
N VAL A 161 5.21 14.19 -2.86
CA VAL A 161 5.75 13.17 -3.76
C VAL A 161 5.05 11.82 -3.55
N ILE A 162 4.77 11.47 -2.29
CA ILE A 162 4.04 10.23 -1.96
C ILE A 162 2.59 10.32 -2.44
N GLU A 163 1.94 11.47 -2.17
CA GLU A 163 0.57 11.70 -2.60
C GLU A 163 0.44 11.68 -4.13
N GLU A 164 1.41 12.22 -4.86
CA GLU A 164 1.47 12.16 -6.32
C GLU A 164 1.58 10.72 -6.81
N LYS A 165 2.48 9.92 -6.24
CA LYS A 165 2.64 8.51 -6.59
C LYS A 165 1.37 7.69 -6.32
N ILE A 166 0.69 7.95 -5.18
CA ILE A 166 -0.60 7.32 -4.86
C ILE A 166 -1.67 7.77 -5.85
N ARG A 167 -1.70 9.04 -6.24
CA ARG A 167 -2.63 9.55 -7.26
C ARG A 167 -2.42 8.89 -8.61
N ASP A 168 -1.17 8.68 -9.03
CA ASP A 168 -0.86 7.98 -10.27
C ASP A 168 -1.33 6.52 -10.20
N PHE A 169 -1.12 5.85 -9.09
CA PHE A 169 -1.67 4.50 -8.86
C PHE A 169 -3.20 4.46 -8.93
N ILE A 170 -3.90 5.39 -8.25
CA ILE A 170 -5.35 5.51 -8.31
C ILE A 170 -5.84 5.76 -9.74
N ASN A 171 -5.13 6.60 -10.51
CA ASN A 171 -5.46 6.89 -11.90
C ASN A 171 -5.25 5.67 -12.82
N GLN A 172 -4.20 4.87 -12.60
CA GLN A 172 -3.99 3.60 -13.32
C GLN A 172 -5.15 2.62 -13.10
N LEU A 173 -5.75 2.63 -11.91
CA LEU A 173 -6.95 1.85 -11.59
C LEU A 173 -8.26 2.47 -12.11
N ASN A 174 -8.21 3.64 -12.75
CA ASN A 174 -9.38 4.44 -13.16
C ASN A 174 -10.28 4.87 -11.99
N LEU A 175 -9.70 5.11 -10.82
CA LEU A 175 -10.39 5.49 -9.58
C LEU A 175 -10.24 6.97 -9.21
N GLY A 176 -9.59 7.78 -10.03
CA GLY A 176 -9.24 9.18 -9.72
C GLY A 176 -10.42 10.10 -9.39
N GLN A 177 -11.63 9.77 -9.85
CA GLN A 177 -12.86 10.49 -9.52
C GLN A 177 -13.55 9.99 -8.24
N ILE A 178 -13.12 8.83 -7.73
CA ILE A 178 -13.77 8.11 -6.63
C ILE A 178 -12.93 8.19 -5.37
N LEU A 179 -11.62 7.95 -5.48
CA LEU A 179 -10.70 7.88 -4.34
C LEU A 179 -9.88 9.15 -4.17
N SER A 180 -9.66 9.51 -2.91
CA SER A 180 -8.72 10.56 -2.52
C SER A 180 -7.35 9.97 -2.23
N ALA A 181 -6.32 10.44 -2.93
CA ALA A 181 -4.93 10.04 -2.66
C ALA A 181 -4.51 10.36 -1.23
N THR A 182 -4.95 11.49 -0.69
CA THR A 182 -4.66 11.89 0.70
C THR A 182 -5.26 10.92 1.71
N VAL A 183 -6.52 10.49 1.51
CA VAL A 183 -7.18 9.55 2.42
C VAL A 183 -6.49 8.18 2.36
N LEU A 184 -6.22 7.67 1.16
CA LEU A 184 -5.55 6.39 0.99
C LEU A 184 -4.13 6.41 1.56
N MET A 185 -3.39 7.53 1.40
CA MET A 185 -2.09 7.73 2.00
C MET A 185 -2.16 7.61 3.54
N GLN A 186 -3.13 8.28 4.16
CA GLN A 186 -3.29 8.23 5.63
C GLN A 186 -3.59 6.81 6.13
N VAL A 187 -4.43 6.05 5.42
CA VAL A 187 -4.71 4.65 5.77
C VAL A 187 -3.45 3.81 5.67
N TRP A 188 -2.72 3.88 4.58
CA TRP A 188 -1.48 3.11 4.42
C TRP A 188 -0.37 3.54 5.38
N GLN A 189 -0.24 4.84 5.67
CA GLN A 189 0.69 5.31 6.70
C GLN A 189 0.37 4.71 8.06
N ASN A 190 -0.91 4.66 8.44
CA ASN A 190 -1.35 4.03 9.67
C ASN A 190 -1.05 2.53 9.71
N ASP A 191 -1.37 1.79 8.64
CA ASP A 191 -1.17 0.34 8.58
C ASP A 191 0.32 -0.04 8.62
N ILE A 192 1.15 0.66 7.85
CA ILE A 192 2.61 0.46 7.85
C ILE A 192 3.24 0.88 9.17
N PHE A 193 2.79 2.00 9.76
CA PHE A 193 3.21 2.43 11.09
C PHE A 193 2.91 1.35 12.15
N HIS A 194 1.70 0.79 12.14
CA HIS A 194 1.34 -0.30 13.06
C HIS A 194 2.18 -1.55 12.83
N ASN A 195 2.49 -1.90 11.60
CA ASN A 195 3.38 -3.01 11.30
C ASN A 195 4.79 -2.78 11.88
N GLY A 196 5.41 -1.62 11.61
CA GLY A 196 6.76 -1.30 12.09
C GLY A 196 6.85 -1.03 13.60
N SER A 197 5.73 -0.80 14.28
CA SER A 197 5.70 -0.60 15.74
C SER A 197 5.51 -1.88 16.55
N GLN A 198 5.37 -3.03 15.88
CA GLN A 198 5.18 -4.32 16.56
C GLN A 198 6.51 -4.86 17.08
N THR A 199 6.46 -5.54 18.22
CA THR A 199 7.63 -6.24 18.81
C THR A 199 7.96 -7.54 18.09
N ASP A 200 6.98 -8.15 17.41
CA ASP A 200 7.16 -9.34 16.58
C ASP A 200 7.46 -8.94 15.12
N THR A 201 8.73 -8.91 14.79
CA THR A 201 9.23 -8.55 13.44
C THR A 201 8.93 -9.61 12.37
N THR A 202 8.30 -10.73 12.72
CA THR A 202 7.88 -11.76 11.76
C THR A 202 6.51 -11.47 11.15
N ILE A 203 5.75 -10.54 11.71
CA ILE A 203 4.43 -10.15 11.23
C ILE A 203 4.58 -9.29 9.98
N LYS A 204 4.06 -9.80 8.87
CA LYS A 204 4.11 -9.16 7.55
C LYS A 204 2.72 -8.72 7.12
N VAL A 205 2.66 -7.56 6.47
CA VAL A 205 1.43 -7.10 5.80
C VAL A 205 1.37 -7.77 4.42
N SER A 206 0.29 -8.47 4.16
CA SER A 206 0.08 -9.13 2.87
C SER A 206 -0.35 -8.12 1.80
N LYS A 207 -0.10 -8.44 0.53
CA LYS A 207 -0.62 -7.68 -0.62
C LYS A 207 -2.13 -7.44 -0.52
N LYS A 208 -2.86 -8.44 -0.04
CA LYS A 208 -4.29 -8.39 0.18
C LYS A 208 -4.68 -7.30 1.17
N GLU A 209 -4.00 -7.18 2.30
CA GLU A 209 -4.22 -6.13 3.30
C GLU A 209 -3.89 -4.74 2.76
N ILE A 210 -2.88 -4.65 1.89
CA ILE A 210 -2.50 -3.40 1.23
C ILE A 210 -3.56 -2.92 0.22
N VAL A 211 -4.10 -3.85 -0.58
CA VAL A 211 -5.08 -3.53 -1.63
C VAL A 211 -6.48 -3.35 -1.05
N TRP A 212 -6.74 -3.96 0.09
CA TRP A 212 -8.06 -3.92 0.71
C TRP A 212 -8.61 -2.51 0.97
N PRO A 213 -7.85 -1.54 1.51
CA PRO A 213 -8.31 -0.16 1.66
C PRO A 213 -8.76 0.49 0.36
N VAL A 214 -8.14 0.16 -0.77
CA VAL A 214 -8.54 0.67 -2.08
C VAL A 214 -9.96 0.21 -2.43
N ILE A 215 -10.24 -1.08 -2.21
CA ILE A 215 -11.56 -1.67 -2.46
C ILE A 215 -12.59 -1.12 -1.48
N ALA A 216 -12.28 -1.10 -0.19
CA ALA A 216 -13.19 -0.64 0.85
C ALA A 216 -13.61 0.84 0.66
N LEU A 217 -12.64 1.73 0.47
CA LEU A 217 -12.91 3.15 0.21
C LEU A 217 -13.69 3.39 -1.10
N THR A 218 -13.53 2.51 -2.09
CA THR A 218 -14.30 2.56 -3.33
C THR A 218 -15.75 2.17 -3.08
N LEU A 219 -15.99 1.13 -2.28
CA LEU A 219 -17.33 0.66 -1.92
C LEU A 219 -18.11 1.71 -1.13
N ASP A 220 -17.47 2.47 -0.26
CA ASP A 220 -18.11 3.51 0.56
C ASP A 220 -18.75 4.63 -0.24
N LYS A 221 -18.22 4.94 -1.40
CA LYS A 221 -18.65 6.07 -2.25
C LYS A 221 -19.91 5.78 -3.08
N HIS A 222 -20.35 4.53 -3.19
CA HIS A 222 -21.45 4.16 -4.09
C HIS A 222 -22.69 3.71 -3.33
N MET A 223 -23.83 4.31 -3.69
CA MET A 223 -25.16 3.91 -3.21
C MET A 223 -25.80 2.94 -4.21
N PRO A 224 -26.40 1.83 -3.76
CA PRO A 224 -26.90 0.75 -4.62
C PRO A 224 -28.27 1.06 -5.28
N ALA A 225 -28.55 2.31 -5.64
CA ALA A 225 -29.87 2.79 -6.04
C ALA A 225 -30.54 2.04 -7.21
N GLU A 226 -29.77 1.51 -8.17
CA GLU A 226 -30.33 0.96 -9.41
C GLU A 226 -30.85 -0.50 -9.31
N TYR A 227 -30.40 -1.27 -8.33
CA TYR A 227 -30.71 -2.72 -8.23
C TYR A 227 -31.80 -3.05 -7.21
N ILE A 228 -32.30 -2.04 -6.51
CA ILE A 228 -33.32 -2.17 -5.48
C ILE A 228 -34.58 -1.38 -5.91
N GLU A 229 -34.90 -1.36 -7.23
CA GLU A 229 -36.02 -0.59 -7.78
C GLU A 229 -37.41 -1.02 -7.25
N ASP A 230 -37.54 -2.22 -6.69
CA ASP A 230 -38.80 -2.71 -6.11
C ASP A 230 -39.01 -2.25 -4.66
N TYR A 231 -38.06 -1.49 -4.10
CA TYR A 231 -38.10 -0.97 -2.73
C TYR A 231 -38.34 0.54 -2.72
N ASP A 232 -39.03 0.99 -1.68
CA ASP A 232 -39.16 2.43 -1.42
C ASP A 232 -37.78 3.05 -1.23
N GLN A 233 -37.43 3.97 -2.12
CA GLN A 233 -36.14 4.70 -2.08
C GLN A 233 -35.97 5.45 -0.74
N GLY A 234 -37.10 5.86 -0.11
CA GLY A 234 -37.09 6.47 1.21
C GLY A 234 -36.56 5.50 2.27
N LEU A 235 -37.06 4.25 2.25
CA LEU A 235 -36.65 3.20 3.19
C LEU A 235 -35.17 2.84 3.02
N ILE A 236 -34.69 2.70 1.78
CA ILE A 236 -33.29 2.41 1.51
C ILE A 236 -32.39 3.53 2.05
N ASN A 237 -32.76 4.79 1.81
CA ASN A 237 -31.99 5.93 2.29
C ASN A 237 -31.97 5.99 3.84
N GLU A 238 -33.10 5.70 4.48
CA GLU A 238 -33.23 5.67 5.92
C GLU A 238 -32.36 4.55 6.52
N VAL A 239 -32.50 3.32 6.02
CA VAL A 239 -31.71 2.16 6.45
C VAL A 239 -30.21 2.39 6.22
N THR A 240 -29.85 2.93 5.06
CA THR A 240 -28.43 3.22 4.76
C THR A 240 -27.88 4.30 5.70
N ALA A 241 -28.65 5.35 6.01
CA ALA A 241 -28.21 6.39 6.92
C ALA A 241 -28.10 5.87 8.37
N GLN A 242 -29.12 5.15 8.84
CA GLN A 242 -29.18 4.65 10.21
C GLN A 242 -28.16 3.56 10.50
N TYR A 243 -27.90 2.66 9.54
CA TYR A 243 -27.01 1.51 9.68
C TYR A 243 -25.70 1.66 8.88
N SER A 244 -25.33 2.87 8.48
CA SER A 244 -24.13 3.17 7.69
C SER A 244 -22.87 2.55 8.28
N TYR A 245 -22.67 2.68 9.58
CA TYR A 245 -21.51 2.12 10.27
C TYR A 245 -21.46 0.57 10.17
N LEU A 246 -22.59 -0.09 10.38
CA LEU A 246 -22.71 -1.54 10.28
C LEU A 246 -22.48 -2.02 8.84
N ILE A 247 -23.11 -1.37 7.86
CA ILE A 247 -22.93 -1.67 6.43
C ILE A 247 -21.46 -1.53 6.04
N ASN A 248 -20.81 -0.44 6.44
CA ASN A 248 -19.39 -0.20 6.13
C ASN A 248 -18.49 -1.23 6.83
N SER A 249 -18.72 -1.52 8.12
CA SER A 249 -17.92 -2.52 8.84
C SER A 249 -17.99 -3.92 8.21
N ILE A 250 -19.13 -4.28 7.60
CA ILE A 250 -19.29 -5.55 6.87
C ILE A 250 -18.59 -5.46 5.51
N THR A 251 -18.75 -4.35 4.78
CA THR A 251 -18.11 -4.16 3.47
C THR A 251 -16.60 -3.90 3.57
N GLU A 252 -16.06 -3.65 4.75
CA GLU A 252 -14.63 -3.62 5.02
C GLU A 252 -14.02 -5.03 5.21
N ARG A 253 -14.84 -6.09 5.29
CA ARG A 253 -14.35 -7.46 5.47
C ARG A 253 -14.15 -8.15 4.13
N TYR A 254 -12.90 -8.37 3.77
CA TYR A 254 -12.51 -9.01 2.51
C TYR A 254 -13.13 -10.40 2.32
N ASP A 255 -13.17 -11.22 3.37
CA ASP A 255 -13.75 -12.57 3.34
C ASP A 255 -15.24 -12.53 2.96
N LEU A 256 -15.99 -11.56 3.46
CA LEU A 256 -17.42 -11.41 3.15
C LEU A 256 -17.62 -10.96 1.70
N ILE A 257 -16.85 -9.99 1.25
CA ILE A 257 -16.93 -9.49 -0.14
C ILE A 257 -16.60 -10.60 -1.13
N THR A 258 -15.52 -11.33 -0.91
CA THR A 258 -15.14 -12.45 -1.78
C THR A 258 -16.15 -13.56 -1.77
N LYS A 259 -16.76 -13.88 -0.62
CA LYS A 259 -17.85 -14.85 -0.52
C LYS A 259 -19.05 -14.42 -1.35
N ILE A 260 -19.52 -13.16 -1.21
CA ILE A 260 -20.64 -12.64 -1.99
C ILE A 260 -20.36 -12.76 -3.49
N LEU A 261 -19.18 -12.32 -3.93
CA LEU A 261 -18.81 -12.37 -5.35
C LEU A 261 -18.68 -13.81 -5.87
N PHE A 262 -18.13 -14.71 -5.07
CA PHE A 262 -18.03 -16.13 -5.41
C PHE A 262 -19.42 -16.75 -5.57
N ASP A 263 -20.31 -16.57 -4.59
CA ASP A 263 -21.66 -17.11 -4.61
C ASP A 263 -22.48 -16.53 -5.77
N TYR A 264 -22.36 -15.22 -6.03
CA TYR A 264 -22.98 -14.57 -7.17
C TYR A 264 -22.49 -15.11 -8.51
N ASN A 265 -21.18 -15.29 -8.67
CA ASN A 265 -20.62 -15.81 -9.92
C ASN A 265 -20.94 -17.29 -10.13
N SER A 266 -21.06 -18.05 -9.06
CA SER A 266 -21.45 -19.48 -9.09
C SER A 266 -22.95 -19.68 -9.29
N SER A 267 -23.77 -18.62 -9.10
CA SER A 267 -25.21 -18.70 -9.35
C SER A 267 -25.50 -18.84 -10.85
N ASN A 268 -26.18 -19.90 -11.21
CA ASN A 268 -26.43 -20.26 -12.62
C ASN A 268 -27.76 -19.69 -13.15
N TYR A 269 -27.99 -18.39 -12.96
CA TYR A 269 -29.15 -17.72 -13.53
C TYR A 269 -28.88 -17.33 -14.98
N ALA A 270 -29.53 -17.95 -15.94
CA ALA A 270 -29.47 -17.58 -17.36
C ALA A 270 -30.31 -16.33 -17.65
N LEU A 271 -30.05 -15.25 -16.92
CA LEU A 271 -30.79 -14.00 -16.95
C LEU A 271 -29.86 -12.83 -17.35
N PRO A 272 -30.43 -11.73 -17.90
CA PRO A 272 -29.70 -10.48 -18.02
C PRO A 272 -29.14 -10.00 -16.68
N ILE A 273 -28.03 -9.28 -16.69
CA ILE A 273 -27.25 -8.92 -15.48
C ILE A 273 -28.14 -8.28 -14.40
N LYS A 274 -29.02 -7.36 -14.78
CA LYS A 274 -29.91 -6.64 -13.83
C LYS A 274 -30.89 -7.60 -13.15
N GLU A 275 -31.55 -8.43 -13.92
CA GLU A 275 -32.48 -9.44 -13.43
C GLU A 275 -31.78 -10.51 -12.60
N ARG A 276 -30.62 -10.95 -13.04
CA ARG A 276 -29.76 -11.89 -12.29
C ARG A 276 -29.41 -11.35 -10.91
N THR A 277 -29.02 -10.09 -10.82
CA THR A 277 -28.68 -9.46 -9.55
C THR A 277 -29.87 -9.40 -8.62
N ARG A 278 -31.03 -8.98 -9.12
CA ARG A 278 -32.29 -8.94 -8.35
C ARG A 278 -32.68 -10.32 -7.84
N THR A 279 -32.65 -11.32 -8.73
CA THR A 279 -32.99 -12.70 -8.38
C THR A 279 -32.05 -13.24 -7.33
N PHE A 280 -30.75 -13.05 -7.49
CA PHE A 280 -29.76 -13.46 -6.51
C PHE A 280 -30.02 -12.85 -5.13
N ILE A 281 -30.22 -11.54 -5.06
CA ILE A 281 -30.47 -10.84 -3.79
C ILE A 281 -31.75 -11.38 -3.15
N LYS A 282 -32.85 -11.52 -3.93
CA LYS A 282 -34.14 -12.01 -3.46
C LYS A 282 -34.03 -13.43 -2.90
N ASP A 283 -33.32 -14.32 -3.58
CA ASP A 283 -33.25 -15.73 -3.23
C ASP A 283 -32.27 -16.03 -2.10
N LYS A 284 -31.24 -15.16 -1.93
CA LYS A 284 -30.09 -15.45 -1.08
C LYS A 284 -29.94 -14.60 0.18
N TRP A 285 -30.65 -13.50 0.32
CA TRP A 285 -30.45 -12.58 1.45
C TRP A 285 -30.55 -13.28 2.82
N GLN A 286 -31.49 -14.25 3.00
CA GLN A 286 -31.65 -14.94 4.27
C GLN A 286 -30.41 -15.75 4.69
N GLU A 287 -29.68 -16.31 3.71
CA GLU A 287 -28.45 -17.07 3.96
C GLU A 287 -27.33 -16.18 4.51
N TYR A 288 -27.40 -14.87 4.24
CA TYR A 288 -26.39 -13.90 4.65
C TYR A 288 -26.66 -13.24 6.01
N ILE A 289 -27.82 -13.39 6.62
CA ILE A 289 -28.11 -12.83 7.95
C ILE A 289 -27.07 -13.33 8.95
N SER A 290 -26.85 -14.64 9.04
CA SER A 290 -25.85 -15.24 9.94
C SER A 290 -24.42 -14.97 9.49
N VAL A 291 -24.17 -14.90 8.19
CA VAL A 291 -22.85 -14.55 7.64
C VAL A 291 -22.43 -13.14 8.06
N PHE A 292 -23.38 -12.20 8.11
CA PHE A 292 -23.15 -10.83 8.52
C PHE A 292 -23.34 -10.58 10.02
N SER A 293 -23.76 -11.60 10.79
CA SER A 293 -24.05 -11.52 12.23
C SER A 293 -25.12 -10.48 12.56
N LEU A 294 -26.24 -10.50 11.79
CA LEU A 294 -27.34 -9.53 11.91
C LEU A 294 -28.50 -10.02 12.76
N GLU A 295 -28.40 -11.20 13.40
CA GLU A 295 -29.49 -11.86 14.14
C GLU A 295 -30.03 -11.03 15.32
N SER A 296 -29.26 -10.04 15.78
CA SER A 296 -29.68 -9.13 16.86
C SER A 296 -30.59 -8.00 16.42
N LEU A 297 -30.74 -7.78 15.10
CA LEU A 297 -31.62 -6.76 14.56
C LEU A 297 -33.06 -7.28 14.38
N GLU A 298 -34.03 -6.37 14.26
CA GLU A 298 -35.38 -6.73 13.89
C GLU A 298 -35.47 -7.33 12.48
N THR A 299 -36.37 -8.29 12.24
CA THR A 299 -36.42 -9.08 10.99
C THR A 299 -36.50 -8.22 9.73
N GLU A 300 -37.29 -7.15 9.75
CA GLU A 300 -37.43 -6.24 8.60
C GLU A 300 -36.09 -5.51 8.33
N VAL A 301 -35.40 -5.09 9.39
CA VAL A 301 -34.08 -4.43 9.29
C VAL A 301 -33.02 -5.41 8.81
N GLN A 302 -33.02 -6.67 9.29
CA GLN A 302 -32.11 -7.73 8.80
C GLN A 302 -32.21 -7.87 7.29
N GLU A 303 -33.43 -7.97 6.77
CA GLU A 303 -33.69 -8.11 5.34
C GLU A 303 -33.12 -6.93 4.56
N GLU A 304 -33.49 -5.70 4.93
CA GLU A 304 -33.09 -4.49 4.20
C GLU A 304 -31.58 -4.23 4.25
N VAL A 305 -30.97 -4.34 5.43
CA VAL A 305 -29.50 -4.19 5.60
C VAL A 305 -28.77 -5.22 4.74
N THR A 306 -29.20 -6.49 4.79
CA THR A 306 -28.58 -7.57 4.01
C THR A 306 -28.68 -7.30 2.51
N LYS A 307 -29.86 -6.91 2.01
CA LYS A 307 -30.06 -6.60 0.59
C LYS A 307 -29.21 -5.42 0.13
N VAL A 308 -29.13 -4.36 0.94
CA VAL A 308 -28.27 -3.20 0.66
C VAL A 308 -26.79 -3.62 0.53
N ILE A 309 -26.28 -4.45 1.45
CA ILE A 309 -24.90 -4.93 1.39
C ILE A 309 -24.67 -5.77 0.12
N LEU A 310 -25.53 -6.73 -0.17
CA LEU A 310 -25.43 -7.58 -1.36
C LEU A 310 -25.46 -6.75 -2.64
N ALA A 311 -26.39 -5.80 -2.74
CA ALA A 311 -26.49 -4.90 -3.89
C ALA A 311 -25.24 -4.04 -4.06
N LYS A 312 -24.73 -3.44 -2.97
CA LYS A 312 -23.53 -2.60 -2.95
C LYS A 312 -22.32 -3.36 -3.51
N VAL A 313 -22.08 -4.59 -3.02
CA VAL A 313 -20.95 -5.41 -3.45
C VAL A 313 -21.10 -5.88 -4.90
N ILE A 314 -22.26 -6.44 -5.27
CA ILE A 314 -22.49 -6.98 -6.61
C ILE A 314 -22.44 -5.88 -7.68
N GLN A 315 -22.95 -4.68 -7.38
CA GLN A 315 -22.89 -3.56 -8.28
C GLN A 315 -21.43 -3.16 -8.61
N GLN A 316 -20.55 -3.23 -7.62
CA GLN A 316 -19.15 -2.86 -7.76
C GLN A 316 -18.24 -4.01 -8.24
N ARG A 317 -18.78 -5.21 -8.53
CA ARG A 317 -17.98 -6.40 -8.88
C ARG A 317 -16.99 -6.18 -10.03
N TYR A 318 -17.37 -5.41 -11.05
CA TYR A 318 -16.47 -5.12 -12.17
C TYR A 318 -15.29 -4.25 -11.73
N LEU A 319 -15.55 -3.29 -10.85
CA LEU A 319 -14.52 -2.42 -10.31
C LEU A 319 -13.59 -3.19 -9.39
N ILE A 320 -14.13 -4.01 -8.49
CA ILE A 320 -13.35 -4.90 -7.60
C ILE A 320 -12.48 -5.85 -8.43
N ASN A 321 -13.07 -6.51 -9.44
CA ASN A 321 -12.34 -7.42 -10.32
C ASN A 321 -11.27 -6.68 -11.14
N ASN A 322 -11.53 -5.43 -11.56
CA ASN A 322 -10.54 -4.62 -12.27
C ASN A 322 -9.37 -4.27 -11.35
N ILE A 323 -9.64 -3.79 -10.13
CA ILE A 323 -8.59 -3.53 -9.14
C ILE A 323 -7.75 -4.79 -8.94
N SER A 324 -8.39 -5.92 -8.63
CA SER A 324 -7.70 -7.20 -8.38
C SER A 324 -6.81 -7.60 -9.55
N ARG A 325 -7.30 -7.47 -10.79
CA ARG A 325 -6.52 -7.80 -12.00
C ARG A 325 -5.33 -6.86 -12.18
N GLU A 326 -5.54 -5.54 -12.05
CA GLU A 326 -4.48 -4.54 -12.29
C GLU A 326 -3.33 -4.64 -11.27
N VAL A 327 -3.61 -5.12 -10.06
CA VAL A 327 -2.59 -5.35 -9.03
C VAL A 327 -2.17 -6.82 -8.92
N SER A 328 -2.70 -7.74 -9.74
CA SER A 328 -2.42 -9.19 -9.70
C SER A 328 -2.72 -9.80 -8.32
N LEU A 329 -3.90 -9.47 -7.76
CA LEU A 329 -4.36 -9.97 -6.45
C LEU A 329 -5.06 -11.31 -6.59
#